data_ab1c285b4884cb6c1288f11cd50eacc9
#
_entry.id   ab1c285b4884cb6c1288f11cd50eacc9
#
_cell.length_a   1.000
_cell.length_b   1.000
_cell.length_c   1.000
_cell.angle_alpha   90.00
_cell.angle_beta   90.00
_cell.angle_gamma   90.00
#
_symmetry.space_group_name_H-M   'P 1'
#
loop_
_entity.id
_entity.type
_entity.pdbx_description
1 polymer ?
#
loop_
_entity_poly.entity_id
_entity_poly.type
_entity_poly.pdbx_seq_one_letter_code
_entity_poly.pdbx_strand_id
1 'polypeptide(L)'
;MPLATLLTPQFKTGGLQPLLDTTDFEAWSAAVGASLGDHRSDLCSRGAAFGSRMALGQSQGLQLLHIQGNGEVRLDRVQGGHAAVLWLPLQGTSQEEINGTVVVAEPGMALLMRPGDVLKGRTSHHLEGLSILLPPGRLAADLPRPLDMGAHHRALIAAAHRFAEGLAAGAAQGQVGADALLDQLEQWQLTVLAQLGGQRERITAVRRRNSVGEASAWMRDHLHNSFDVAQVSAAINVSLRTLQYAFLEETGQTPMAHAKRLRLRYLRALLQDPGNQTRSIAVLMQEAGLLACGATAADYRRYCGETPRQTRQTIKTSPRSQDGKSTRLHRP
;
A
#
# COMPACT_ATOMS: atom_id res chain seq x y z
N MET A 1 -14.98 -44.15 24.67
CA MET A 1 -15.27 -42.77 25.08
C MET A 1 -15.91 -42.05 23.90
N PRO A 2 -17.00 -41.30 24.06
CA PRO A 2 -17.57 -40.58 22.92
C PRO A 2 -16.53 -39.60 22.42
N LEU A 3 -16.41 -39.49 21.07
CA LEU A 3 -15.67 -38.43 20.39
C LEU A 3 -16.02 -37.09 21.04
N ALA A 4 -15.02 -36.32 21.45
CA ALA A 4 -15.25 -34.96 21.91
C ALA A 4 -16.14 -34.31 20.86
N THR A 5 -17.32 -33.81 21.28
CA THR A 5 -18.35 -33.29 20.38
C THR A 5 -17.75 -32.15 19.57
N LEU A 6 -17.38 -32.43 18.32
CA LEU A 6 -16.98 -31.38 17.37
C LEU A 6 -18.20 -30.49 17.13
N LEU A 7 -17.99 -29.20 17.02
CA LEU A 7 -19.05 -28.27 16.64
C LEU A 7 -19.59 -28.66 15.25
N THR A 8 -20.82 -28.27 14.97
CA THR A 8 -21.38 -28.48 13.63
C THR A 8 -20.53 -27.72 12.61
N PRO A 9 -20.00 -28.41 11.57
CA PRO A 9 -19.12 -27.75 10.61
C PRO A 9 -19.86 -26.67 9.83
N GLN A 10 -19.20 -25.55 9.61
CA GLN A 10 -19.70 -24.46 8.77
C GLN A 10 -19.54 -24.79 7.29
N PHE A 11 -18.54 -25.62 6.93
CA PHE A 11 -18.30 -26.05 5.58
C PHE A 11 -18.90 -27.43 5.31
N LYS A 12 -19.72 -27.53 4.28
CA LYS A 12 -20.22 -28.83 3.80
C LYS A 12 -19.18 -29.45 2.86
N THR A 13 -18.64 -30.57 3.25
CA THR A 13 -17.56 -31.24 2.51
C THR A 13 -17.97 -31.76 1.13
N GLY A 14 -19.27 -32.00 0.88
CA GLY A 14 -19.78 -32.42 -0.43
C GLY A 14 -19.08 -33.68 -0.96
N GLY A 15 -18.36 -33.54 -2.08
CA GLY A 15 -17.58 -34.61 -2.70
C GLY A 15 -16.12 -34.67 -2.27
N LEU A 16 -15.71 -33.95 -1.22
CA LEU A 16 -14.37 -34.13 -0.66
C LEU A 16 -14.29 -35.54 -0.07
N GLN A 17 -13.19 -36.22 -0.32
CA GLN A 17 -12.94 -37.54 0.23
C GLN A 17 -12.54 -37.43 1.70
N PRO A 18 -13.18 -38.15 2.63
CA PRO A 18 -12.75 -38.19 4.01
C PRO A 18 -11.31 -38.69 4.08
N LEU A 19 -10.44 -37.92 4.71
CA LEU A 19 -9.04 -38.24 4.90
C LEU A 19 -8.79 -38.83 6.29
N LEU A 20 -9.46 -38.23 7.31
CA LEU A 20 -9.28 -38.61 8.70
C LEU A 20 -10.51 -38.22 9.54
N ASP A 21 -10.88 -39.07 10.50
CA ASP A 21 -11.79 -38.76 11.62
C ASP A 21 -11.19 -39.48 12.84
N THR A 22 -10.57 -38.74 13.78
CA THR A 22 -9.77 -39.35 14.84
C THR A 22 -9.75 -38.50 16.11
N THR A 23 -9.54 -39.20 17.25
CA THR A 23 -9.14 -38.60 18.53
C THR A 23 -7.67 -38.85 18.85
N ASP A 24 -6.96 -39.53 17.98
CA ASP A 24 -5.52 -39.79 18.10
C ASP A 24 -4.74 -38.64 17.49
N PHE A 25 -3.97 -37.94 18.33
CA PHE A 25 -3.17 -36.80 17.93
C PHE A 25 -2.03 -37.15 16.98
N GLU A 26 -1.39 -38.32 17.18
CA GLU A 26 -0.29 -38.78 16.33
C GLU A 26 -0.80 -39.11 14.92
N ALA A 27 -1.95 -39.79 14.82
CA ALA A 27 -2.59 -40.04 13.52
C ALA A 27 -2.95 -38.75 12.79
N TRP A 28 -3.44 -37.74 13.52
CA TRP A 28 -3.70 -36.41 12.95
C TRP A 28 -2.41 -35.70 12.50
N SER A 29 -1.38 -35.70 13.32
CA SER A 29 -0.08 -35.11 12.99
C SER A 29 0.50 -35.74 11.73
N ALA A 30 0.46 -37.08 11.59
CA ALA A 30 0.91 -37.77 10.39
C ALA A 30 0.09 -37.35 9.13
N ALA A 31 -1.24 -37.24 9.24
CA ALA A 31 -2.10 -36.82 8.13
C ALA A 31 -1.86 -35.37 7.69
N VAL A 32 -1.63 -34.46 8.63
CA VAL A 32 -1.25 -33.06 8.34
C VAL A 32 0.11 -33.02 7.66
N GLY A 33 1.09 -33.79 8.15
CA GLY A 33 2.42 -33.92 7.52
C GLY A 33 2.36 -34.41 6.08
N ALA A 34 1.56 -35.42 5.82
CA ALA A 34 1.36 -35.95 4.46
C ALA A 34 0.68 -34.91 3.52
N SER A 35 -0.20 -34.05 4.03
CA SER A 35 -0.97 -33.10 3.24
C SER A 35 -0.26 -31.74 3.05
N LEU A 36 0.40 -31.23 4.08
CA LEU A 36 0.94 -29.88 4.14
C LEU A 36 2.47 -29.80 4.29
N GLY A 37 3.14 -30.95 4.42
CA GLY A 37 4.58 -31.06 4.61
C GLY A 37 4.99 -31.35 6.05
N ASP A 38 6.25 -31.72 6.20
CA ASP A 38 6.83 -32.11 7.49
C ASP A 38 6.70 -30.99 8.53
N HIS A 39 6.28 -31.38 9.75
CA HIS A 39 6.12 -30.45 10.84
C HIS A 39 6.33 -31.13 12.19
N ARG A 40 6.55 -30.32 13.21
CA ARG A 40 6.44 -30.75 14.60
C ARG A 40 5.14 -30.17 15.17
N SER A 41 4.38 -31.00 15.85
CA SER A 41 3.14 -30.57 16.51
C SER A 41 3.05 -31.12 17.92
N ASP A 42 2.45 -30.30 18.80
CA ASP A 42 2.23 -30.67 20.21
C ASP A 42 0.86 -30.12 20.65
N LEU A 43 0.16 -30.90 21.51
CA LEU A 43 -1.00 -30.38 22.22
C LEU A 43 -0.54 -29.36 23.28
N CYS A 44 -1.14 -28.18 23.30
CA CYS A 44 -0.80 -27.15 24.27
C CYS A 44 -1.14 -27.54 25.73
N SER A 45 -2.12 -28.42 25.93
CA SER A 45 -2.54 -28.91 27.23
C SER A 45 -2.47 -30.44 27.26
N ARG A 46 -1.63 -31.00 28.13
CA ARG A 46 -1.54 -32.46 28.35
C ARG A 46 -2.86 -32.98 28.92
N GLY A 47 -3.43 -34.03 28.32
CA GLY A 47 -4.68 -34.66 28.75
C GLY A 47 -5.94 -33.92 28.32
N ALA A 48 -5.83 -32.83 27.54
CA ALA A 48 -7.00 -32.20 26.90
C ALA A 48 -7.64 -33.16 25.89
N ALA A 49 -8.96 -33.13 25.78
CA ALA A 49 -9.66 -33.85 24.75
C ALA A 49 -9.26 -33.31 23.37
N PHE A 50 -8.82 -34.20 22.49
CA PHE A 50 -8.49 -33.91 21.11
C PHE A 50 -9.44 -34.65 20.18
N GLY A 51 -9.77 -34.05 19.06
CA GLY A 51 -10.50 -34.66 17.97
C GLY A 51 -10.34 -33.86 16.70
N SER A 52 -10.22 -34.51 15.55
CA SER A 52 -10.12 -33.83 14.27
C SER A 52 -10.76 -34.65 13.15
N ARG A 53 -11.36 -33.90 12.22
CA ARG A 53 -11.84 -34.39 10.92
C ARG A 53 -11.13 -33.65 9.82
N MET A 54 -10.72 -34.41 8.81
CA MET A 54 -10.10 -33.87 7.61
C MET A 54 -10.74 -34.49 6.38
N ALA A 55 -10.93 -33.67 5.34
CA ALA A 55 -11.41 -34.12 4.04
C ALA A 55 -10.66 -33.36 2.94
N LEU A 56 -10.32 -34.08 1.86
CA LEU A 56 -9.49 -33.58 0.77
C LEU A 56 -10.21 -33.75 -0.57
N GLY A 57 -10.20 -32.71 -1.39
CA GLY A 57 -10.58 -32.74 -2.78
C GLY A 57 -9.47 -32.23 -3.68
N GLN A 58 -9.34 -32.81 -4.87
CA GLN A 58 -8.33 -32.38 -5.82
C GLN A 58 -8.82 -32.41 -7.26
N SER A 59 -8.40 -31.41 -8.06
CA SER A 59 -8.60 -31.37 -9.51
C SER A 59 -7.55 -30.46 -10.13
N GLN A 60 -6.91 -30.88 -11.22
CA GLN A 60 -5.92 -30.11 -12.00
C GLN A 60 -4.81 -29.43 -11.17
N GLY A 61 -4.27 -30.10 -10.17
CA GLY A 61 -3.22 -29.58 -9.31
C GLY A 61 -3.71 -28.60 -8.23
N LEU A 62 -4.99 -28.21 -8.23
CA LEU A 62 -5.65 -27.56 -7.11
C LEU A 62 -6.06 -28.60 -6.09
N GLN A 63 -5.74 -28.35 -4.81
CA GLN A 63 -6.23 -29.17 -3.70
C GLN A 63 -6.99 -28.28 -2.70
N LEU A 64 -8.10 -28.81 -2.19
CA LEU A 64 -8.89 -28.19 -1.14
C LEU A 64 -8.91 -29.12 0.06
N LEU A 65 -8.27 -28.75 1.14
CA LEU A 65 -8.25 -29.48 2.39
C LEU A 65 -9.15 -28.78 3.41
N HIS A 66 -10.22 -29.44 3.85
CA HIS A 66 -11.02 -29.01 4.97
C HIS A 66 -10.51 -29.65 6.25
N ILE A 67 -10.31 -28.84 7.28
CA ILE A 67 -9.87 -29.29 8.62
C ILE A 67 -10.85 -28.75 9.64
N GLN A 68 -11.35 -29.62 10.49
CA GLN A 68 -12.08 -29.27 11.69
C GLN A 68 -11.41 -29.95 12.88
N GLY A 69 -11.13 -29.19 13.94
CA GLY A 69 -10.41 -29.70 15.11
C GLY A 69 -10.96 -29.19 16.43
N ASN A 70 -10.79 -30.02 17.44
CA ASN A 70 -11.00 -29.69 18.84
C ASN A 70 -9.73 -30.04 19.60
N GLY A 71 -9.18 -29.08 20.33
CA GLY A 71 -7.88 -29.18 21.00
C GLY A 71 -6.93 -28.09 20.47
N GLU A 72 -6.29 -27.40 21.40
CA GLU A 72 -5.34 -26.35 21.08
C GLU A 72 -4.00 -26.97 20.69
N VAL A 73 -3.52 -26.68 19.48
CA VAL A 73 -2.33 -27.28 18.89
C VAL A 73 -1.26 -26.22 18.65
N ARG A 74 -0.03 -26.56 18.99
CA ARG A 74 1.16 -25.82 18.53
C ARG A 74 1.73 -26.52 17.31
N LEU A 75 2.06 -25.75 16.30
CA LEU A 75 2.66 -26.19 15.05
C LEU A 75 4.00 -25.49 14.83
N ASP A 76 5.01 -26.24 14.41
CA ASP A 76 6.31 -25.70 13.99
C ASP A 76 6.71 -26.43 12.71
N ARG A 77 6.78 -25.70 11.59
CA ARG A 77 7.02 -26.29 10.28
C ARG A 77 7.74 -25.36 9.32
N VAL A 78 8.35 -25.94 8.32
CA VAL A 78 8.74 -25.24 7.09
C VAL A 78 7.74 -25.61 6.01
N GLN A 79 7.13 -24.63 5.36
CA GLN A 79 6.20 -24.91 4.27
C GLN A 79 6.92 -25.64 3.15
N GLY A 80 6.61 -26.92 3.02
CA GLY A 80 7.23 -27.81 2.05
C GLY A 80 6.57 -27.75 0.67
N GLY A 81 7.12 -28.58 -0.25
CA GLY A 81 6.58 -28.73 -1.59
C GLY A 81 6.74 -27.52 -2.50
N HIS A 82 6.03 -27.53 -3.62
CA HIS A 82 6.02 -26.47 -4.62
C HIS A 82 4.74 -25.65 -4.59
N ALA A 83 3.75 -26.01 -3.77
CA ALA A 83 2.47 -25.34 -3.68
C ALA A 83 2.47 -24.22 -2.64
N ALA A 84 1.88 -23.08 -2.98
CA ALA A 84 1.49 -22.12 -1.99
C ALA A 84 0.18 -22.55 -1.32
N VAL A 85 0.02 -22.25 -0.05
CA VAL A 85 -1.19 -22.56 0.73
C VAL A 85 -1.87 -21.27 1.14
N LEU A 86 -3.13 -21.15 0.77
CA LEU A 86 -4.02 -20.09 1.28
C LEU A 86 -4.93 -20.70 2.35
N TRP A 87 -4.68 -20.34 3.60
CA TRP A 87 -5.47 -20.76 4.75
C TRP A 87 -6.61 -19.79 5.01
N LEU A 88 -7.83 -20.29 5.06
CA LEU A 88 -9.07 -19.54 5.32
C LEU A 88 -9.70 -20.08 6.61
N PRO A 89 -9.53 -19.43 7.77
CA PRO A 89 -10.26 -19.82 8.96
C PRO A 89 -11.76 -19.54 8.80
N LEU A 90 -12.59 -20.53 9.13
CA LEU A 90 -14.04 -20.44 9.13
C LEU A 90 -14.57 -20.29 10.55
N GLN A 91 -13.89 -20.91 11.52
CA GLN A 91 -14.19 -20.84 12.95
C GLN A 91 -12.89 -20.92 13.74
N GLY A 92 -12.83 -20.18 14.87
CA GLY A 92 -11.64 -20.11 15.69
C GLY A 92 -10.59 -19.18 15.09
N THR A 93 -9.39 -19.20 15.68
CA THR A 93 -8.26 -18.36 15.29
C THR A 93 -6.97 -19.18 15.24
N SER A 94 -6.02 -18.79 14.40
CA SER A 94 -4.66 -19.25 14.50
C SER A 94 -3.72 -18.05 14.62
N GLN A 95 -2.80 -18.12 15.56
CA GLN A 95 -1.70 -17.17 15.69
C GLN A 95 -0.44 -17.81 15.11
N GLU A 96 0.11 -17.20 14.08
CA GLU A 96 1.26 -17.72 13.35
C GLU A 96 2.41 -16.70 13.40
N GLU A 97 3.61 -17.17 13.62
CA GLU A 97 4.84 -16.44 13.34
C GLU A 97 5.39 -16.95 12.01
N ILE A 98 5.36 -16.12 10.97
CA ILE A 98 5.87 -16.47 9.64
C ILE A 98 7.14 -15.68 9.39
N ASN A 99 8.27 -16.38 9.26
CA ASN A 99 9.58 -15.75 9.03
C ASN A 99 9.88 -14.62 10.05
N GLY A 100 9.54 -14.83 11.33
CA GLY A 100 9.74 -13.86 12.41
C GLY A 100 8.66 -12.78 12.54
N THR A 101 7.63 -12.79 11.69
CA THR A 101 6.50 -11.83 11.78
C THR A 101 5.27 -12.52 12.35
N VAL A 102 4.75 -12.01 13.46
CA VAL A 102 3.53 -12.54 14.09
C VAL A 102 2.29 -12.03 13.35
N VAL A 103 1.43 -12.96 12.97
CA VAL A 103 0.14 -12.71 12.31
C VAL A 103 -0.96 -13.50 13.01
N VAL A 104 -2.17 -12.95 13.03
CA VAL A 104 -3.36 -13.63 13.53
C VAL A 104 -4.32 -13.81 12.37
N ALA A 105 -4.77 -15.05 12.17
CA ALA A 105 -5.79 -15.37 11.18
C ALA A 105 -7.09 -15.71 11.89
N GLU A 106 -8.15 -15.02 11.52
CA GLU A 106 -9.51 -15.17 12.04
C GLU A 106 -10.52 -15.21 10.89
N PRO A 107 -11.78 -15.60 11.12
CA PRO A 107 -12.81 -15.60 10.09
C PRO A 107 -12.93 -14.24 9.39
N GLY A 108 -12.88 -14.24 8.06
CA GLY A 108 -12.82 -13.02 7.22
C GLY A 108 -11.42 -12.69 6.72
N MET A 109 -10.39 -13.31 7.28
CA MET A 109 -9.00 -13.16 6.85
C MET A 109 -8.50 -14.39 6.09
N ALA A 110 -7.37 -14.24 5.41
CA ALA A 110 -6.61 -15.36 4.87
C ALA A 110 -5.14 -15.25 5.26
N LEU A 111 -4.51 -16.40 5.45
CA LEU A 111 -3.09 -16.51 5.67
C LEU A 111 -2.43 -17.18 4.46
N LEU A 112 -1.53 -16.46 3.82
CA LEU A 112 -0.78 -16.97 2.69
C LEU A 112 0.57 -17.53 3.16
N MET A 113 0.80 -18.81 2.88
CA MET A 113 2.04 -19.52 3.16
C MET A 113 2.68 -19.92 1.84
N ARG A 114 3.95 -19.57 1.66
CA ARG A 114 4.71 -19.85 0.43
C ARG A 114 5.73 -20.95 0.69
N PRO A 115 6.14 -21.70 -0.33
CA PRO A 115 7.24 -22.66 -0.19
C PRO A 115 8.48 -22.00 0.44
N GLY A 116 9.05 -22.65 1.44
CA GLY A 116 10.19 -22.14 2.19
C GLY A 116 9.87 -21.23 3.38
N ASP A 117 8.61 -20.83 3.59
CA ASP A 117 8.24 -20.09 4.79
C ASP A 117 8.43 -20.95 6.04
N VAL A 118 9.03 -20.35 7.07
CA VAL A 118 9.17 -20.93 8.40
C VAL A 118 7.99 -20.44 9.24
N LEU A 119 7.21 -21.38 9.75
CA LEU A 119 5.99 -21.12 10.50
C LEU A 119 6.08 -21.71 11.90
N LYS A 120 5.65 -20.90 12.88
CA LYS A 120 5.40 -21.36 14.25
C LYS A 120 4.01 -20.90 14.63
N GLY A 121 3.10 -21.80 14.84
CA GLY A 121 1.70 -21.48 15.03
C GLY A 121 1.09 -22.05 16.30
N ARG A 122 -0.02 -21.45 16.70
CA ARG A 122 -0.89 -21.92 17.76
C ARG A 122 -2.33 -21.71 17.35
N THR A 123 -3.12 -22.78 17.39
CA THR A 123 -4.55 -22.75 17.07
C THR A 123 -5.40 -22.54 18.33
N SER A 124 -6.58 -21.94 18.17
CA SER A 124 -7.61 -21.95 19.21
C SER A 124 -8.13 -23.38 19.44
N HIS A 125 -8.83 -23.56 20.59
CA HIS A 125 -9.35 -24.87 21.00
C HIS A 125 -10.34 -25.47 19.99
N HIS A 126 -11.19 -24.64 19.40
CA HIS A 126 -12.06 -25.01 18.28
C HIS A 126 -11.55 -24.31 17.03
N LEU A 127 -11.27 -25.10 16.01
CA LEU A 127 -10.77 -24.61 14.74
C LEU A 127 -11.49 -25.30 13.59
N GLU A 128 -11.97 -24.52 12.64
CA GLU A 128 -12.42 -24.99 11.34
C GLU A 128 -11.83 -24.10 10.26
N GLY A 129 -11.35 -24.68 9.18
CA GLY A 129 -10.83 -23.89 8.07
C GLY A 129 -10.57 -24.68 6.81
N LEU A 130 -10.25 -23.95 5.76
CA LEU A 130 -9.91 -24.46 4.45
C LEU A 130 -8.47 -24.12 4.13
N SER A 131 -7.68 -25.11 3.72
CA SER A 131 -6.39 -24.90 3.05
C SER A 131 -6.58 -25.09 1.55
N ILE A 132 -6.38 -24.04 0.77
CA ILE A 132 -6.34 -24.12 -0.69
C ILE A 132 -4.89 -24.21 -1.10
N LEU A 133 -4.48 -25.38 -1.58
CA LEU A 133 -3.13 -25.63 -2.08
C LEU A 133 -3.11 -25.34 -3.58
N LEU A 134 -2.29 -24.38 -3.97
CA LEU A 134 -2.28 -23.83 -5.32
C LEU A 134 -1.03 -24.29 -6.09
N PRO A 135 -1.17 -24.60 -7.37
CA PRO A 135 -0.03 -24.88 -8.23
C PRO A 135 0.97 -23.72 -8.24
N PRO A 136 2.25 -23.97 -8.53
CA PRO A 136 3.26 -22.91 -8.66
C PRO A 136 2.83 -21.81 -9.62
N GLY A 137 3.13 -20.56 -9.29
CA GLY A 137 2.86 -19.39 -10.13
C GLY A 137 1.41 -18.88 -10.14
N ARG A 138 0.50 -19.51 -9.38
CA ARG A 138 -0.90 -19.05 -9.29
C ARG A 138 -1.15 -17.89 -8.34
N LEU A 139 -0.19 -17.58 -7.46
CA LEU A 139 -0.26 -16.44 -6.54
C LEU A 139 0.84 -15.44 -6.83
N ALA A 140 0.48 -14.17 -6.86
CA ALA A 140 1.44 -13.08 -7.02
C ALA A 140 2.40 -13.01 -5.82
N ALA A 141 3.69 -12.75 -6.11
CA ALA A 141 4.73 -12.68 -5.10
C ALA A 141 4.52 -11.53 -4.10
N ASP A 142 3.90 -10.44 -4.55
CA ASP A 142 3.76 -9.18 -3.80
C ASP A 142 2.51 -9.11 -2.91
N LEU A 143 1.74 -10.18 -2.80
CA LEU A 143 0.57 -10.19 -1.92
C LEU A 143 1.00 -10.01 -0.45
N PRO A 144 0.34 -9.11 0.32
CA PRO A 144 0.67 -8.88 1.73
C PRO A 144 0.33 -10.09 2.61
N ARG A 145 0.74 -10.03 3.88
CA ARG A 145 0.41 -11.00 4.92
C ARG A 145 0.21 -10.27 6.26
N PRO A 146 -0.86 -10.54 7.00
CA PRO A 146 -2.06 -11.30 6.65
C PRO A 146 -2.87 -10.58 5.58
N LEU A 147 -3.88 -11.26 5.05
CA LEU A 147 -4.78 -10.74 4.02
C LEU A 147 -6.17 -10.53 4.60
N ASP A 148 -6.62 -9.28 4.68
CA ASP A 148 -8.04 -8.98 4.85
C ASP A 148 -8.75 -9.29 3.53
N MET A 149 -9.65 -10.25 3.56
CA MET A 149 -10.37 -10.70 2.37
C MET A 149 -11.63 -9.88 2.08
N GLY A 150 -12.15 -9.16 3.07
CA GLY A 150 -13.37 -8.38 2.92
C GLY A 150 -14.52 -9.17 2.31
N ALA A 151 -15.16 -8.62 1.28
CA ALA A 151 -16.25 -9.28 0.57
C ALA A 151 -15.83 -10.55 -0.18
N HIS A 152 -14.54 -10.67 -0.55
CA HIS A 152 -14.01 -11.82 -1.28
C HIS A 152 -13.96 -13.10 -0.44
N HIS A 153 -13.88 -13.01 0.89
CA HIS A 153 -13.90 -14.17 1.77
C HIS A 153 -15.13 -15.06 1.52
N ARG A 154 -16.31 -14.48 1.53
CA ARG A 154 -17.57 -15.20 1.27
C ARG A 154 -17.61 -15.79 -0.14
N ALA A 155 -17.12 -15.04 -1.12
CA ALA A 155 -17.09 -15.49 -2.52
C ALA A 155 -16.16 -16.69 -2.71
N LEU A 156 -14.98 -16.69 -2.04
CA LEU A 156 -14.05 -17.82 -2.07
C LEU A 156 -14.61 -19.06 -1.36
N ILE A 157 -15.27 -18.90 -0.21
CA ILE A 157 -15.97 -20.02 0.46
C ILE A 157 -17.07 -20.59 -0.43
N ALA A 158 -17.88 -19.75 -1.06
CA ALA A 158 -18.91 -20.20 -2.00
C ALA A 158 -18.32 -20.92 -3.22
N ALA A 159 -17.19 -20.47 -3.74
CA ALA A 159 -16.48 -21.16 -4.82
C ALA A 159 -15.90 -22.51 -4.35
N ALA A 160 -15.35 -22.58 -3.15
CA ALA A 160 -14.90 -23.83 -2.55
C ALA A 160 -16.04 -24.84 -2.33
N HIS A 161 -17.24 -24.37 -1.94
CA HIS A 161 -18.43 -25.23 -1.87
C HIS A 161 -18.80 -25.79 -3.25
N ARG A 162 -18.86 -24.93 -4.29
CA ARG A 162 -19.15 -25.39 -5.66
C ARG A 162 -18.12 -26.40 -6.14
N PHE A 163 -16.84 -26.23 -5.80
CA PHE A 163 -15.81 -27.20 -6.12
C PHE A 163 -16.07 -28.56 -5.43
N ALA A 164 -16.37 -28.54 -4.13
CA ALA A 164 -16.68 -29.74 -3.37
C ALA A 164 -17.94 -30.45 -3.92
N GLU A 165 -19.01 -29.72 -4.22
CA GLU A 165 -20.23 -30.26 -4.84
C GLU A 165 -19.97 -30.80 -6.25
N GLY A 166 -19.15 -30.12 -7.04
CA GLY A 166 -18.74 -30.55 -8.36
C GLY A 166 -17.99 -31.89 -8.33
N LEU A 167 -17.11 -32.10 -7.34
CA LEU A 167 -16.44 -33.39 -7.15
C LEU A 167 -17.42 -34.53 -6.85
N ALA A 168 -18.49 -34.29 -6.11
CA ALA A 168 -19.54 -35.25 -5.86
C ALA A 168 -20.31 -35.63 -7.14
N ALA A 169 -20.46 -34.68 -8.06
CA ALA A 169 -21.19 -34.88 -9.35
C ALA A 169 -20.32 -35.54 -10.44
N GLY A 170 -19.02 -35.69 -10.20
CA GLY A 170 -18.05 -36.34 -11.08
C GLY A 170 -16.93 -35.47 -11.59
N ALA A 171 -15.95 -36.07 -12.27
CA ALA A 171 -14.68 -35.42 -12.63
C ALA A 171 -14.87 -34.13 -13.47
N ALA A 172 -15.80 -34.14 -14.44
CA ALA A 172 -16.04 -32.96 -15.28
C ALA A 172 -16.62 -31.78 -14.49
N GLN A 173 -17.55 -32.02 -13.57
CA GLN A 173 -18.12 -30.99 -12.71
C GLN A 173 -17.12 -30.53 -11.65
N GLY A 174 -16.29 -31.42 -11.13
CA GLY A 174 -15.16 -31.08 -10.26
C GLY A 174 -14.17 -30.13 -10.94
N GLN A 175 -13.93 -30.34 -12.25
CA GLN A 175 -13.11 -29.44 -13.05
C GLN A 175 -13.71 -28.03 -13.14
N VAL A 176 -14.99 -27.93 -13.48
CA VAL A 176 -15.71 -26.62 -13.57
C VAL A 176 -15.67 -25.90 -12.21
N GLY A 177 -15.81 -26.65 -11.11
CA GLY A 177 -15.71 -26.10 -9.78
C GLY A 177 -14.30 -25.59 -9.44
N ALA A 178 -13.26 -26.33 -9.87
CA ALA A 178 -11.86 -25.93 -9.70
C ALA A 178 -11.54 -24.64 -10.47
N ASP A 179 -11.99 -24.54 -11.74
CA ASP A 179 -11.80 -23.35 -12.56
C ASP A 179 -12.49 -22.14 -11.91
N ALA A 180 -13.73 -22.29 -11.45
CA ALA A 180 -14.46 -21.23 -10.78
C ALA A 180 -13.76 -20.75 -9.47
N LEU A 181 -13.12 -21.65 -8.72
CA LEU A 181 -12.35 -21.30 -7.53
C LEU A 181 -11.06 -20.55 -7.89
N LEU A 182 -10.37 -20.99 -8.95
CA LEU A 182 -9.17 -20.32 -9.47
C LEU A 182 -9.49 -18.91 -10.01
N ASP A 183 -10.56 -18.75 -10.76
CA ASP A 183 -11.02 -17.45 -11.27
C ASP A 183 -11.35 -16.49 -10.13
N GLN A 184 -12.01 -16.96 -9.07
CA GLN A 184 -12.34 -16.16 -7.91
C GLN A 184 -11.07 -15.71 -7.15
N LEU A 185 -10.05 -16.58 -7.06
CA LEU A 185 -8.75 -16.26 -6.50
C LEU A 185 -8.01 -15.21 -7.34
N GLU A 186 -8.05 -15.32 -8.65
CA GLU A 186 -7.43 -14.36 -9.55
C GLU A 186 -8.08 -12.97 -9.45
N GLN A 187 -9.39 -12.88 -9.45
CA GLN A 187 -10.13 -11.63 -9.29
C GLN A 187 -9.79 -10.94 -7.95
N TRP A 188 -9.72 -11.72 -6.87
CA TRP A 188 -9.31 -11.20 -5.58
C TRP A 188 -7.89 -10.65 -5.62
N GLN A 189 -6.91 -11.39 -6.18
CA GLN A 189 -5.54 -10.93 -6.31
C GLN A 189 -5.43 -9.61 -7.08
N LEU A 190 -6.11 -9.51 -8.22
CA LEU A 190 -6.13 -8.29 -9.04
C LEU A 190 -6.68 -7.10 -8.25
N THR A 191 -7.74 -7.30 -7.46
CA THR A 191 -8.30 -6.26 -6.60
C THR A 191 -7.30 -5.78 -5.56
N VAL A 192 -6.63 -6.70 -4.85
CA VAL A 192 -5.61 -6.36 -3.84
C VAL A 192 -4.43 -5.63 -4.46
N LEU A 193 -3.92 -6.12 -5.59
CA LEU A 193 -2.78 -5.50 -6.27
C LEU A 193 -3.12 -4.10 -6.82
N ALA A 194 -4.33 -3.91 -7.34
CA ALA A 194 -4.80 -2.59 -7.78
C ALA A 194 -4.89 -1.59 -6.63
N GLN A 195 -5.40 -2.02 -5.47
CA GLN A 195 -5.44 -1.19 -4.26
C GLN A 195 -4.05 -0.80 -3.77
N LEU A 196 -3.10 -1.75 -3.75
CA LEU A 196 -1.70 -1.51 -3.37
C LEU A 196 -1.01 -0.57 -4.37
N GLY A 197 -1.24 -0.74 -5.66
CA GLY A 197 -0.74 0.15 -6.72
C GLY A 197 -1.24 1.57 -6.55
N GLY A 198 -2.53 1.76 -6.38
CA GLY A 198 -3.13 3.07 -6.15
C GLY A 198 -2.65 3.75 -4.86
N GLN A 199 -2.39 3.01 -3.79
CA GLN A 199 -1.78 3.56 -2.57
C GLN A 199 -0.34 4.01 -2.81
N ARG A 200 0.47 3.21 -3.52
CA ARG A 200 1.86 3.58 -3.86
C ARG A 200 1.91 4.85 -4.71
N GLU A 201 1.03 4.99 -5.69
CA GLU A 201 0.93 6.20 -6.52
C GLU A 201 0.54 7.43 -5.70
N ARG A 202 -0.46 7.33 -4.82
CA ARG A 202 -0.87 8.43 -3.93
C ARG A 202 0.25 8.87 -3.00
N ILE A 203 0.95 7.93 -2.36
CA ILE A 203 2.08 8.22 -1.47
C ILE A 203 3.20 8.90 -2.26
N THR A 204 3.50 8.43 -3.47
CA THR A 204 4.53 9.00 -4.33
C THR A 204 4.18 10.42 -4.77
N ALA A 205 2.92 10.68 -5.15
CA ALA A 205 2.44 12.00 -5.52
C ALA A 205 2.50 13.00 -4.35
N VAL A 206 2.10 12.57 -3.14
CA VAL A 206 2.20 13.39 -1.92
C VAL A 206 3.66 13.73 -1.61
N ARG A 207 4.56 12.75 -1.68
CA ARG A 207 5.99 12.97 -1.45
C ARG A 207 6.59 13.93 -2.47
N ARG A 208 6.22 13.81 -3.75
CA ARG A 208 6.67 14.75 -4.81
C ARG A 208 6.24 16.18 -4.49
N ARG A 209 4.95 16.40 -4.18
CA ARG A 209 4.42 17.72 -3.82
C ARG A 209 5.13 18.31 -2.61
N ASN A 210 5.35 17.53 -1.58
CA ASN A 210 6.07 17.97 -0.38
C ASN A 210 7.50 18.38 -0.74
N SER A 211 8.23 17.58 -1.50
CA SER A 211 9.60 17.90 -1.93
C SER A 211 9.66 19.19 -2.76
N VAL A 212 8.68 19.41 -3.66
CA VAL A 212 8.59 20.69 -4.44
C VAL A 212 8.26 21.85 -3.51
N GLY A 213 7.37 21.66 -2.53
CA GLY A 213 7.01 22.69 -1.55
C GLY A 213 8.20 23.11 -0.67
N GLU A 214 8.92 22.14 -0.10
CA GLU A 214 10.11 22.35 0.73
C GLU A 214 11.24 23.01 -0.06
N ALA A 215 11.54 22.52 -1.27
CA ALA A 215 12.52 23.13 -2.15
C ALA A 215 12.17 24.55 -2.51
N SER A 216 10.90 24.82 -2.84
CA SER A 216 10.43 26.17 -3.18
C SER A 216 10.49 27.13 -1.99
N ALA A 217 10.26 26.65 -0.76
CA ALA A 217 10.44 27.43 0.45
C ALA A 217 11.93 27.76 0.66
N TRP A 218 12.80 26.75 0.62
CA TRP A 218 14.24 26.95 0.73
C TRP A 218 14.77 27.92 -0.33
N MET A 219 14.35 27.78 -1.59
CA MET A 219 14.75 28.70 -2.67
C MET A 219 14.32 30.16 -2.38
N ARG A 220 13.12 30.37 -1.81
CA ARG A 220 12.63 31.74 -1.45
C ARG A 220 13.51 32.38 -0.39
N ASP A 221 13.94 31.59 0.61
CA ASP A 221 14.78 32.10 1.70
C ASP A 221 16.21 32.42 1.22
N HIS A 222 16.63 31.86 0.09
CA HIS A 222 17.98 32.01 -0.47
C HIS A 222 18.02 32.74 -1.82
N LEU A 223 16.98 33.50 -2.21
CA LEU A 223 16.87 34.12 -3.55
C LEU A 223 18.05 35.03 -3.90
N HIS A 224 18.58 35.75 -2.92
CA HIS A 224 19.71 36.68 -3.07
C HIS A 224 21.08 35.98 -3.19
N ASN A 225 21.17 34.70 -2.85
CA ASN A 225 22.39 33.92 -2.96
C ASN A 225 22.43 33.15 -4.29
N SER A 226 23.64 32.88 -4.78
CA SER A 226 23.82 31.91 -5.83
C SER A 226 23.71 30.50 -5.22
N PHE A 227 22.92 29.65 -5.81
CA PHE A 227 22.81 28.23 -5.46
C PHE A 227 22.57 27.39 -6.72
N ASP A 228 22.91 26.13 -6.65
CA ASP A 228 22.65 25.13 -7.67
C ASP A 228 21.60 24.09 -7.21
N VAL A 229 21.22 23.19 -8.11
CA VAL A 229 20.23 22.17 -7.84
C VAL A 229 20.72 21.13 -6.81
N ALA A 230 22.04 20.91 -6.72
CA ALA A 230 22.63 19.98 -5.76
C ALA A 230 22.49 20.50 -4.31
N GLN A 231 22.71 21.79 -4.13
CA GLN A 231 22.51 22.45 -2.82
C GLN A 231 21.05 22.39 -2.38
N VAL A 232 20.10 22.62 -3.30
CA VAL A 232 18.67 22.50 -2.99
C VAL A 232 18.32 21.06 -2.62
N SER A 233 18.80 20.07 -3.39
CA SER A 233 18.51 18.66 -3.12
C SER A 233 19.08 18.18 -1.78
N ALA A 234 20.30 18.63 -1.44
CA ALA A 234 20.93 18.33 -0.15
C ALA A 234 20.16 18.95 1.02
N ALA A 235 19.69 20.19 0.87
CA ALA A 235 18.97 20.91 1.92
C ALA A 235 17.64 20.24 2.32
N ILE A 236 16.98 19.55 1.39
CA ILE A 236 15.72 18.84 1.64
C ILE A 236 15.88 17.31 1.70
N ASN A 237 17.13 16.81 1.79
CA ASN A 237 17.46 15.40 1.92
C ASN A 237 16.84 14.47 0.83
N VAL A 238 16.84 14.93 -0.41
CA VAL A 238 16.43 14.10 -1.55
C VAL A 238 17.54 13.99 -2.58
N SER A 239 17.52 12.94 -3.42
CA SER A 239 18.48 12.85 -4.51
C SER A 239 18.21 13.92 -5.58
N LEU A 240 19.26 14.38 -6.27
CA LEU A 240 19.15 15.33 -7.36
C LEU A 240 18.16 14.85 -8.44
N ARG A 241 18.22 13.57 -8.79
CA ARG A 241 17.27 12.95 -9.73
C ARG A 241 15.82 13.01 -9.25
N THR A 242 15.60 12.73 -7.96
CA THR A 242 14.25 12.80 -7.35
C THR A 242 13.71 14.22 -7.39
N LEU A 243 14.54 15.21 -7.08
CA LEU A 243 14.15 16.61 -7.11
C LEU A 243 13.79 17.08 -8.52
N GLN A 244 14.67 16.77 -9.52
CA GLN A 244 14.41 17.12 -10.90
C GLN A 244 13.10 16.50 -11.42
N TYR A 245 12.89 15.21 -11.15
CA TYR A 245 11.66 14.51 -11.52
C TYR A 245 10.42 15.12 -10.86
N ALA A 246 10.49 15.39 -9.54
CA ALA A 246 9.39 15.99 -8.81
C ALA A 246 8.98 17.37 -9.38
N PHE A 247 9.95 18.24 -9.69
CA PHE A 247 9.66 19.53 -10.30
C PHE A 247 9.06 19.43 -11.71
N LEU A 248 9.58 18.51 -12.53
CA LEU A 248 9.05 18.31 -13.87
C LEU A 248 7.59 17.84 -13.83
N GLU A 249 7.28 16.85 -13.00
CA GLU A 249 5.94 16.28 -12.85
C GLU A 249 4.93 17.26 -12.23
N GLU A 250 5.32 18.00 -11.18
CA GLU A 250 4.39 18.85 -10.44
C GLU A 250 4.27 20.27 -11.04
N THR A 251 5.30 20.75 -11.72
CA THR A 251 5.35 22.16 -12.20
C THR A 251 5.60 22.31 -13.70
N GLY A 252 5.95 21.23 -14.38
CA GLY A 252 6.36 21.24 -15.79
C GLY A 252 7.71 21.95 -16.05
N GLN A 253 8.52 22.18 -15.01
CA GLN A 253 9.76 22.96 -15.10
C GLN A 253 10.90 22.28 -14.33
N THR A 254 12.13 22.67 -14.69
CA THR A 254 13.28 22.29 -13.87
C THR A 254 13.35 23.12 -12.58
N PRO A 255 13.99 22.61 -11.50
CA PRO A 255 14.18 23.35 -10.25
C PRO A 255 14.79 24.74 -10.46
N MET A 256 15.82 24.85 -11.32
CA MET A 256 16.50 26.13 -11.59
C MET A 256 15.66 27.08 -12.43
N ALA A 257 14.80 26.60 -13.34
CA ALA A 257 13.83 27.42 -14.03
C ALA A 257 12.78 27.99 -13.05
N HIS A 258 12.35 27.18 -12.07
CA HIS A 258 11.48 27.63 -11.01
C HIS A 258 12.15 28.68 -10.11
N ALA A 259 13.39 28.47 -9.68
CA ALA A 259 14.17 29.45 -8.93
C ALA A 259 14.30 30.79 -9.69
N LYS A 260 14.57 30.75 -11.01
CA LYS A 260 14.60 31.95 -11.83
C LYS A 260 13.27 32.71 -11.83
N ARG A 261 12.14 31.99 -11.90
CA ARG A 261 10.81 32.62 -11.79
C ARG A 261 10.56 33.26 -10.44
N LEU A 262 11.00 32.65 -9.34
CA LEU A 262 10.91 33.23 -8.01
C LEU A 262 11.71 34.54 -7.92
N ARG A 263 12.94 34.57 -8.46
CA ARG A 263 13.77 35.77 -8.53
C ARG A 263 13.15 36.88 -9.37
N LEU A 264 12.51 36.56 -10.51
CA LEU A 264 11.81 37.54 -11.32
C LEU A 264 10.57 38.12 -10.60
N ARG A 265 9.85 37.31 -9.83
CA ARG A 265 8.76 37.78 -8.98
C ARG A 265 9.26 38.73 -7.88
N TYR A 266 10.36 38.35 -7.24
CA TYR A 266 10.97 39.18 -6.21
C TYR A 266 11.47 40.49 -6.78
N LEU A 267 12.12 40.49 -7.94
CA LEU A 267 12.51 41.71 -8.66
C LEU A 267 11.29 42.58 -8.95
N ARG A 268 10.16 42.02 -9.35
CA ARG A 268 8.93 42.78 -9.58
C ARG A 268 8.45 43.48 -8.31
N ALA A 269 8.46 42.80 -7.19
CA ALA A 269 8.12 43.37 -5.89
C ALA A 269 9.05 44.52 -5.51
N LEU A 270 10.36 44.37 -5.68
CA LEU A 270 11.36 45.39 -5.44
C LEU A 270 11.14 46.63 -6.35
N LEU A 271 10.81 46.42 -7.63
CA LEU A 271 10.52 47.50 -8.57
C LEU A 271 9.22 48.26 -8.24
N GLN A 272 8.26 47.55 -7.62
CA GLN A 272 6.97 48.11 -7.19
C GLN A 272 7.01 48.76 -5.79
N ASP A 273 8.11 48.60 -5.05
CA ASP A 273 8.27 49.26 -3.76
C ASP A 273 8.64 50.73 -3.92
N PRO A 274 7.84 51.68 -3.39
CA PRO A 274 8.16 53.12 -3.42
C PRO A 274 9.51 53.44 -2.77
N GLY A 275 9.95 52.69 -1.76
CA GLY A 275 11.24 52.90 -1.10
C GLY A 275 12.45 52.65 -2.02
N ASN A 276 12.25 51.92 -3.11
CA ASN A 276 13.31 51.55 -4.07
C ASN A 276 13.38 52.46 -5.31
N GLN A 277 12.57 53.56 -5.36
CA GLN A 277 12.48 54.43 -6.56
C GLN A 277 13.81 55.12 -6.94
N THR A 278 14.68 55.38 -5.98
CA THR A 278 15.99 56.01 -6.19
C THR A 278 17.12 55.02 -6.54
N ARG A 279 16.89 53.74 -6.30
CA ARG A 279 17.89 52.68 -6.57
C ARG A 279 17.89 52.29 -8.04
N SER A 280 19.06 51.97 -8.60
CA SER A 280 19.13 51.56 -10.00
C SER A 280 18.49 50.19 -10.22
N ILE A 281 17.93 49.98 -11.43
CA ILE A 281 17.32 48.66 -11.79
C ILE A 281 18.39 47.56 -11.72
N ALA A 282 19.64 47.87 -12.08
CA ALA A 282 20.74 46.90 -12.02
C ALA A 282 21.01 46.43 -10.58
N VAL A 283 20.99 47.33 -9.59
CA VAL A 283 21.13 47.01 -8.17
C VAL A 283 19.98 46.13 -7.69
N LEU A 284 18.74 46.42 -8.09
CA LEU A 284 17.58 45.58 -7.69
C LEU A 284 17.61 44.21 -8.37
N MET A 285 18.13 44.09 -9.60
CA MET A 285 18.37 42.80 -10.24
C MET A 285 19.37 41.96 -9.44
N GLN A 286 20.49 42.57 -9.01
CA GLN A 286 21.50 41.87 -8.20
C GLN A 286 20.94 41.44 -6.84
N GLU A 287 20.16 42.29 -6.18
CA GLU A 287 19.48 41.97 -4.92
C GLU A 287 18.50 40.80 -5.08
N ALA A 288 17.83 40.72 -6.23
CA ALA A 288 16.99 39.58 -6.57
C ALA A 288 17.78 38.32 -6.99
N GLY A 289 19.11 38.32 -6.89
CA GLY A 289 19.97 37.19 -7.28
C GLY A 289 20.03 36.98 -8.82
N LEU A 290 19.78 38.06 -9.60
CA LEU A 290 19.79 38.04 -11.06
C LEU A 290 20.99 38.83 -11.61
N LEU A 291 21.56 38.39 -12.71
CA LEU A 291 22.58 39.16 -13.41
C LEU A 291 21.94 40.43 -14.05
N ALA A 292 22.57 41.59 -13.86
CA ALA A 292 22.14 42.83 -14.43
C ALA A 292 22.55 42.92 -15.91
N CYS A 293 21.81 42.25 -16.79
CA CYS A 293 22.08 42.22 -18.23
C CYS A 293 20.79 42.24 -19.06
N GLY A 294 20.96 42.47 -20.38
CA GLY A 294 19.83 42.50 -21.32
C GLY A 294 19.03 41.20 -21.39
N ALA A 295 19.69 40.04 -21.21
CA ALA A 295 19.03 38.73 -21.17
C ALA A 295 18.05 38.63 -19.99
N THR A 296 18.42 39.13 -18.82
CA THR A 296 17.52 39.19 -17.63
C THR A 296 16.33 40.13 -17.88
N ALA A 297 16.53 41.25 -18.52
CA ALA A 297 15.45 42.15 -18.88
C ALA A 297 14.48 41.52 -19.91
N ALA A 298 14.99 40.76 -20.86
CA ALA A 298 14.19 40.00 -21.82
C ALA A 298 13.37 38.88 -21.13
N ASP A 299 14.00 38.13 -20.21
CA ASP A 299 13.31 37.11 -19.42
C ASP A 299 12.22 37.73 -18.52
N TYR A 300 12.51 38.87 -17.89
CA TYR A 300 11.53 39.61 -17.10
C TYR A 300 10.31 40.00 -17.96
N ARG A 301 10.58 40.61 -19.16
CA ARG A 301 9.50 40.96 -20.08
C ARG A 301 8.67 39.74 -20.50
N ARG A 302 9.31 38.63 -20.80
CA ARG A 302 8.61 37.36 -21.16
C ARG A 302 7.74 36.86 -20.02
N TYR A 303 8.20 37.03 -18.79
CA TYR A 303 7.49 36.55 -17.61
C TYR A 303 6.41 37.51 -17.10
N CYS A 304 6.69 38.83 -17.06
CA CYS A 304 5.81 39.83 -16.47
C CYS A 304 4.94 40.56 -17.52
N GLY A 305 5.19 40.38 -18.83
CA GLY A 305 4.49 41.07 -19.90
C GLY A 305 4.97 42.48 -20.16
N GLU A 306 5.80 43.07 -19.31
CA GLU A 306 6.34 44.41 -19.33
C GLU A 306 7.83 44.44 -18.97
N THR A 307 8.53 45.53 -19.36
CA THR A 307 9.94 45.68 -18.99
C THR A 307 10.09 46.13 -17.53
N PRO A 308 11.25 45.91 -16.89
CA PRO A 308 11.52 46.41 -15.52
C PRO A 308 11.32 47.91 -15.40
N ARG A 309 11.64 48.66 -16.47
CA ARG A 309 11.45 50.12 -16.53
C ARG A 309 9.97 50.53 -16.53
N GLN A 310 9.15 49.81 -17.28
CA GLN A 310 7.70 50.01 -17.31
C GLN A 310 7.07 49.70 -15.98
N THR A 311 7.39 48.55 -15.35
CA THR A 311 6.89 48.21 -14.00
C THR A 311 7.15 49.33 -12.99
N ARG A 312 8.36 49.94 -13.01
CA ARG A 312 8.71 51.06 -12.15
C ARG A 312 7.92 52.33 -12.44
N GLN A 313 7.61 52.59 -13.72
CA GLN A 313 6.89 53.83 -14.13
C GLN A 313 5.42 53.76 -13.73
N THR A 314 4.79 52.58 -13.73
CA THR A 314 3.38 52.42 -13.41
C THR A 314 3.05 52.90 -11.99
N ILE A 315 4.00 52.87 -11.06
CA ILE A 315 3.80 53.38 -9.68
C ILE A 315 3.81 54.92 -9.64
N LYS A 316 4.57 55.58 -10.51
CA LYS A 316 4.61 57.03 -10.55
C LYS A 316 3.31 57.66 -11.04
N THR A 317 2.49 56.87 -11.75
CA THR A 317 1.21 57.34 -12.37
C THR A 317 -0.03 56.96 -11.56
N SER A 318 0.06 56.22 -10.47
CA SER A 318 -1.09 56.00 -9.57
C SER A 318 -1.31 57.25 -8.68
N PRO A 319 -2.43 57.94 -8.79
CA PRO A 319 -2.68 59.14 -7.96
C PRO A 319 -2.78 58.70 -6.48
N ARG A 320 -2.00 59.37 -5.62
CA ARG A 320 -2.19 59.37 -4.17
C ARG A 320 -3.66 59.71 -3.90
N SER A 321 -4.41 58.80 -3.31
CA SER A 321 -5.72 59.11 -2.72
C SER A 321 -5.52 60.22 -1.68
N GLN A 322 -5.88 61.46 -2.06
CA GLN A 322 -6.03 62.56 -1.13
C GLN A 322 -7.36 62.36 -0.43
N ASP A 323 -7.39 61.62 0.65
CA ASP A 323 -8.48 61.69 1.62
C ASP A 323 -8.00 62.36 2.88
N GLY A 324 -8.14 63.66 2.90
CA GLY A 324 -7.90 64.53 4.03
C GLY A 324 -8.78 65.77 3.96
N LYS A 325 -10.08 65.63 3.68
CA LYS A 325 -11.04 66.71 3.95
C LYS A 325 -11.65 66.51 5.34
N SER A 326 -11.04 67.22 6.30
CA SER A 326 -11.61 67.54 7.60
C SER A 326 -12.89 68.33 7.43
N THR A 327 -14.04 67.72 7.64
CA THR A 327 -15.32 68.44 7.76
C THR A 327 -15.47 68.85 9.22
N ARG A 328 -15.22 70.17 9.48
CA ARG A 328 -15.66 70.85 10.72
C ARG A 328 -17.17 70.82 10.78
N LEU A 329 -17.72 70.07 11.69
CA LEU A 329 -19.12 70.23 12.11
C LEU A 329 -19.25 71.46 13.05
N HIS A 330 -19.93 72.49 12.59
CA HIS A 330 -20.49 73.51 13.45
C HIS A 330 -21.76 72.96 14.09
N ARG A 331 -21.85 73.15 15.41
CA ARG A 331 -23.11 73.09 16.17
C ARG A 331 -23.69 74.54 16.26
N PRO A 332 -25.01 74.64 16.29
CA PRO A 332 -25.67 75.46 17.31
C PRO A 332 -26.12 74.67 18.52
#